data_355ee92effa89b6cf5e8bd5db3b21e21
#
_entry.id   355ee92effa89b6cf5e8bd5db3b21e21
#
_cell.length_a   1.000
_cell.length_b   1.000
_cell.length_c   1.000
_cell.angle_alpha   90.00
_cell.angle_beta   90.00
_cell.angle_gamma   90.00
#
_symmetry.space_group_name_H-M   'P 1'
#
loop_
_entity.id
_entity.type
_entity.pdbx_description
1 polymer ?
#
loop_
_entity_poly.entity_id
_entity_poly.type
_entity_poly.pdbx_seq_one_letter_code
_entity_poly.pdbx_strand_id
1 'polypeptide(L)'
;YLEDFRPGQVFRHKGGKTLNEGLFNAFTDFSMTTNPLHKNAEYARLHGFKGLVAPPGLVMNVVVSQTVEDISENARANLEYINMRFGAPVYIGDTLEAETTIVGVAPSTKDPDRGVVHVSSVGRNQRGEVVIAFERKVQIWKNDLAAPCEKGELEKKPQIECTPGIPAYDRGRDYKSKSHLANRDTFFEDFNAGDVYEHSRGRLVTEEHIALTGQLDNTSQVHCNQFLIDQNPEKYIGGRLIVYGGIPFNLCLGISCPDIGDNSPADIVYTTGRHVGPIFAGDTV
;
A
#
# COMPACT_ATOMS: atom_id res chain seq x y z
N TYR A 1 1.33 -21.14 -6.08
CA TYR A 1 2.48 -21.53 -5.26
C TYR A 1 3.79 -21.12 -5.93
N LEU A 2 4.94 -21.33 -5.28
CA LEU A 2 6.25 -20.89 -5.80
C LEU A 2 6.58 -21.49 -7.17
N GLU A 3 6.27 -22.76 -7.37
CA GLU A 3 6.52 -23.51 -8.61
C GLU A 3 5.70 -23.04 -9.82
N ASP A 4 4.66 -22.23 -9.59
CA ASP A 4 3.78 -21.72 -10.64
C ASP A 4 4.31 -20.43 -11.28
N PHE A 5 5.31 -19.78 -10.65
CA PHE A 5 5.83 -18.50 -11.09
C PHE A 5 7.04 -18.62 -12.01
N ARG A 6 7.08 -17.77 -13.04
CA ARG A 6 8.17 -17.67 -14.01
C ARG A 6 8.55 -16.23 -14.27
N PRO A 7 9.85 -15.88 -14.35
CA PRO A 7 10.26 -14.54 -14.76
C PRO A 7 9.65 -14.15 -16.11
N GLY A 8 9.11 -12.95 -16.20
CA GLY A 8 8.43 -12.44 -17.40
C GLY A 8 6.93 -12.76 -17.49
N GLN A 9 6.39 -13.61 -16.65
CA GLN A 9 4.95 -13.85 -16.57
C GLN A 9 4.21 -12.59 -16.16
N VAL A 10 3.09 -12.29 -16.84
CA VAL A 10 2.26 -11.11 -16.58
C VAL A 10 0.88 -11.53 -16.13
N PHE A 11 0.42 -10.95 -15.03
CA PHE A 11 -0.92 -11.11 -14.49
C PHE A 11 -1.70 -9.82 -14.65
N ARG A 12 -2.83 -9.87 -15.32
CA ARG A 12 -3.86 -8.84 -15.29
C ARG A 12 -4.88 -9.28 -14.26
N HIS A 13 -4.87 -8.62 -13.11
CA HIS A 13 -5.70 -9.01 -12.00
C HIS A 13 -7.17 -8.74 -12.29
N LYS A 14 -8.02 -9.71 -11.95
CA LYS A 14 -9.46 -9.59 -12.16
C LYS A 14 -10.12 -8.65 -11.15
N GLY A 15 -11.28 -8.16 -11.51
CA GLY A 15 -12.16 -7.37 -10.65
C GLY A 15 -12.05 -5.88 -10.92
N GLY A 16 -10.99 -5.24 -10.44
CA GLY A 16 -10.96 -3.79 -10.33
C GLY A 16 -11.79 -3.29 -9.15
N LYS A 17 -11.44 -2.13 -8.58
CA LYS A 17 -12.11 -1.56 -7.41
C LYS A 17 -12.48 -0.11 -7.65
N THR A 18 -13.77 0.20 -7.59
CA THR A 18 -14.23 1.59 -7.55
C THR A 18 -14.16 2.11 -6.12
N LEU A 19 -13.46 3.22 -5.92
CA LEU A 19 -13.41 3.90 -4.64
C LEU A 19 -14.76 4.56 -4.36
N ASN A 20 -15.50 4.00 -3.43
CA ASN A 20 -16.72 4.61 -2.92
C ASN A 20 -16.44 5.46 -1.67
N GLU A 21 -17.39 6.31 -1.33
CA GLU A 21 -17.27 7.23 -0.19
C GLU A 21 -17.12 6.50 1.15
N GLY A 22 -17.78 5.33 1.31
CA GLY A 22 -17.70 4.53 2.53
C GLY A 22 -16.28 4.02 2.77
N LEU A 23 -15.65 3.38 1.77
CA LEU A 23 -14.27 2.91 1.87
C LEU A 23 -13.30 4.08 2.07
N PHE A 24 -13.48 5.18 1.33
CA PHE A 24 -12.63 6.35 1.43
C PHE A 24 -12.63 6.92 2.86
N ASN A 25 -13.81 7.14 3.44
CA ASN A 25 -13.95 7.69 4.79
C ASN A 25 -13.42 6.72 5.84
N ALA A 26 -13.83 5.44 5.79
CA ALA A 26 -13.36 4.43 6.72
C ALA A 26 -11.83 4.35 6.73
N PHE A 27 -11.20 4.28 5.56
CA PHE A 27 -9.74 4.19 5.46
C PHE A 27 -9.06 5.46 5.98
N THR A 28 -9.56 6.64 5.65
CA THR A 28 -9.02 7.93 6.09
C THR A 28 -9.10 8.07 7.62
N ASP A 29 -10.21 7.63 8.23
CA ASP A 29 -10.41 7.68 9.67
C ASP A 29 -9.55 6.65 10.41
N PHE A 30 -9.46 5.42 9.89
CA PHE A 30 -8.62 4.38 10.49
C PHE A 30 -7.13 4.70 10.39
N SER A 31 -6.69 5.36 9.34
CA SER A 31 -5.29 5.71 9.13
C SER A 31 -4.81 6.90 9.98
N MET A 32 -5.72 7.61 10.65
CA MET A 32 -5.42 8.85 11.37
C MET A 32 -4.81 9.98 10.50
N THR A 33 -5.01 9.92 9.19
CA THR A 33 -4.52 10.95 8.26
C THR A 33 -5.11 12.32 8.61
N THR A 34 -4.26 13.32 8.72
CA THR A 34 -4.65 14.70 9.08
C THR A 34 -4.57 15.67 7.91
N ASN A 35 -3.80 15.36 6.87
CA ASN A 35 -3.65 16.22 5.70
C ASN A 35 -5.03 16.62 5.13
N PRO A 36 -5.35 17.95 5.08
CA PRO A 36 -6.67 18.43 4.67
C PRO A 36 -7.06 18.09 3.25
N LEU A 37 -6.11 17.74 2.36
CA LEU A 37 -6.41 17.26 1.00
C LEU A 37 -7.32 16.03 0.98
N HIS A 38 -7.25 15.22 2.03
CA HIS A 38 -8.01 13.98 2.16
C HIS A 38 -9.32 14.13 2.94
N LYS A 39 -9.54 15.29 3.59
CA LYS A 39 -10.67 15.51 4.52
C LYS A 39 -11.52 16.73 4.20
N ASN A 40 -10.98 17.72 3.51
CA ASN A 40 -11.64 18.97 3.22
C ASN A 40 -11.66 19.28 1.73
N ALA A 41 -12.81 19.06 1.10
CA ALA A 41 -12.96 19.23 -0.35
C ALA A 41 -12.70 20.68 -0.81
N GLU A 42 -13.02 21.68 0.03
CA GLU A 42 -12.76 23.09 -0.30
C GLU A 42 -11.25 23.40 -0.26
N TYR A 43 -10.53 22.80 0.69
CA TYR A 43 -9.08 22.89 0.73
C TYR A 43 -8.45 22.22 -0.50
N ALA A 44 -8.89 21.03 -0.85
CA ALA A 44 -8.40 20.32 -2.03
C ALA A 44 -8.65 21.10 -3.33
N ARG A 45 -9.86 21.70 -3.51
CA ARG A 45 -10.17 22.54 -4.67
C ARG A 45 -9.33 23.81 -4.71
N LEU A 46 -9.08 24.44 -3.57
CA LEU A 46 -8.19 25.59 -3.47
C LEU A 46 -6.78 25.25 -3.99
N HIS A 47 -6.31 24.03 -3.72
CA HIS A 47 -5.00 23.53 -4.19
C HIS A 47 -5.03 22.94 -5.63
N GLY A 48 -6.15 23.10 -6.35
CA GLY A 48 -6.25 22.71 -7.77
C GLY A 48 -6.74 21.31 -8.04
N PHE A 49 -7.04 20.55 -7.02
CA PHE A 49 -7.62 19.21 -7.18
C PHE A 49 -9.13 19.28 -7.46
N LYS A 50 -9.69 18.23 -8.05
CA LYS A 50 -11.14 18.18 -8.38
C LYS A 50 -12.04 18.04 -7.13
N GLY A 51 -11.50 17.50 -6.05
CA GLY A 51 -12.19 17.22 -4.80
C GLY A 51 -11.26 16.50 -3.82
N LEU A 52 -11.82 15.77 -2.86
CA LEU A 52 -11.02 14.97 -1.94
C LEU A 52 -10.11 14.00 -2.69
N VAL A 53 -8.82 14.08 -2.43
CA VAL A 53 -7.81 13.19 -3.00
C VAL A 53 -7.69 11.95 -2.12
N ALA A 54 -7.66 10.75 -2.70
CA ALA A 54 -7.46 9.53 -1.93
C ALA A 54 -6.07 9.55 -1.28
N PRO A 55 -5.96 9.20 0.02
CA PRO A 55 -4.66 9.05 0.66
C PRO A 55 -3.79 8.05 -0.11
N PRO A 56 -2.48 8.30 -0.26
CA PRO A 56 -1.57 7.38 -0.96
C PRO A 56 -1.64 5.96 -0.44
N GLY A 57 -1.77 5.80 0.87
CA GLY A 57 -1.95 4.49 1.50
C GLY A 57 -3.24 3.77 1.09
N LEU A 58 -4.34 4.47 0.83
CA LEU A 58 -5.56 3.86 0.30
C LEU A 58 -5.33 3.33 -1.13
N VAL A 59 -4.72 4.14 -1.99
CA VAL A 59 -4.40 3.75 -3.37
C VAL A 59 -3.49 2.52 -3.38
N MET A 60 -2.43 2.52 -2.55
CA MET A 60 -1.54 1.38 -2.35
C MET A 60 -2.32 0.14 -1.94
N ASN A 61 -3.13 0.24 -0.89
CA ASN A 61 -3.82 -0.92 -0.33
C ASN A 61 -4.84 -1.52 -1.28
N VAL A 62 -5.57 -0.70 -2.05
CA VAL A 62 -6.51 -1.17 -3.07
C VAL A 62 -5.77 -1.93 -4.17
N VAL A 63 -4.67 -1.37 -4.69
CA VAL A 63 -3.92 -2.00 -5.79
C VAL A 63 -3.19 -3.26 -5.31
N VAL A 64 -2.55 -3.25 -4.13
CA VAL A 64 -1.90 -4.45 -3.56
C VAL A 64 -2.93 -5.55 -3.31
N SER A 65 -4.11 -5.23 -2.79
CA SER A 65 -5.15 -6.22 -2.49
C SER A 65 -5.62 -6.96 -3.75
N GLN A 66 -5.76 -6.29 -4.88
CA GLN A 66 -6.11 -6.92 -6.15
C GLN A 66 -5.05 -7.94 -6.62
N THR A 67 -3.80 -7.77 -6.22
CA THR A 67 -2.73 -8.72 -6.59
C THR A 67 -2.67 -9.96 -5.71
N VAL A 68 -3.43 -10.02 -4.62
CA VAL A 68 -3.29 -11.07 -3.60
C VAL A 68 -3.64 -12.44 -4.14
N GLU A 69 -4.80 -12.58 -4.78
CA GLU A 69 -5.30 -13.88 -5.25
C GLU A 69 -4.30 -14.56 -6.20
N ASP A 70 -3.73 -13.80 -7.16
CA ASP A 70 -2.81 -14.35 -8.15
C ASP A 70 -1.36 -14.47 -7.65
N ILE A 71 -0.92 -13.57 -6.78
CA ILE A 71 0.50 -13.47 -6.41
C ILE A 71 0.77 -13.97 -4.99
N SER A 72 -0.04 -13.56 -4.00
CA SER A 72 0.34 -13.71 -2.60
C SER A 72 -0.70 -14.42 -1.72
N GLU A 73 -1.69 -15.09 -2.29
CA GLU A 73 -2.66 -15.90 -1.53
C GLU A 73 -1.96 -16.97 -0.67
N ASN A 74 -0.94 -17.62 -1.25
CA ASN A 74 -0.13 -18.62 -0.58
C ASN A 74 1.20 -18.05 -0.06
N ALA A 75 1.22 -16.77 0.29
CA ALA A 75 2.39 -16.16 0.86
C ALA A 75 2.52 -16.46 2.35
N ARG A 76 3.76 -16.66 2.79
CA ARG A 76 4.12 -16.63 4.20
C ARG A 76 4.22 -15.19 4.71
N ALA A 77 4.83 -14.30 3.92
CA ALA A 77 5.03 -12.91 4.28
C ALA A 77 5.32 -12.04 3.04
N ASN A 78 4.86 -10.80 3.07
CA ASN A 78 5.38 -9.74 2.21
C ASN A 78 6.64 -9.16 2.89
N LEU A 79 7.78 -9.23 2.21
CA LEU A 79 9.06 -8.89 2.82
C LEU A 79 9.44 -7.42 2.66
N GLU A 80 9.21 -6.87 1.45
CA GLU A 80 9.72 -5.57 1.09
C GLU A 80 8.89 -4.93 -0.02
N TYR A 81 8.61 -3.63 0.10
CA TYR A 81 8.20 -2.74 -0.98
C TYR A 81 9.41 -1.94 -1.45
N ILE A 82 9.54 -1.73 -2.76
CA ILE A 82 10.69 -1.07 -3.38
C ILE A 82 10.18 -0.04 -4.39
N ASN A 83 10.72 1.17 -4.35
CA ASN A 83 10.44 2.24 -5.30
C ASN A 83 8.94 2.45 -5.59
N MET A 84 8.13 2.49 -4.54
CA MET A 84 6.70 2.76 -4.68
C MET A 84 6.49 4.22 -5.05
N ARG A 85 6.03 4.47 -6.27
CA ARG A 85 5.81 5.80 -6.84
C ARG A 85 4.32 6.04 -7.02
N PHE A 86 3.89 7.26 -6.70
CA PHE A 86 2.51 7.69 -6.88
C PHE A 86 2.40 8.61 -8.09
N GLY A 87 1.35 8.40 -8.88
CA GLY A 87 1.12 9.08 -10.15
C GLY A 87 -0.09 10.02 -10.12
N ALA A 88 -1.04 9.79 -11.01
CA ALA A 88 -2.25 10.59 -11.09
C ALA A 88 -3.07 10.56 -9.80
N PRO A 89 -3.62 11.69 -9.32
CA PRO A 89 -4.47 11.73 -8.15
C PRO A 89 -5.74 10.89 -8.37
N VAL A 90 -6.14 10.17 -7.32
CA VAL A 90 -7.31 9.30 -7.32
C VAL A 90 -8.42 9.96 -6.52
N TYR A 91 -9.65 9.84 -6.99
CA TYR A 91 -10.84 10.46 -6.40
C TYR A 91 -11.92 9.41 -6.10
N ILE A 92 -12.88 9.77 -5.27
CA ILE A 92 -14.12 8.98 -5.10
C ILE A 92 -14.78 8.82 -6.48
N GLY A 93 -15.16 7.59 -6.83
CA GLY A 93 -15.71 7.23 -8.13
C GLY A 93 -14.68 6.75 -9.15
N ASP A 94 -13.38 6.92 -8.92
CA ASP A 94 -12.36 6.30 -9.77
C ASP A 94 -12.31 4.78 -9.53
N THR A 95 -12.13 4.03 -10.62
CA THR A 95 -11.96 2.57 -10.60
C THR A 95 -10.49 2.25 -10.86
N LEU A 96 -9.90 1.47 -9.97
CA LEU A 96 -8.50 1.05 -10.05
C LEU A 96 -8.40 -0.39 -10.51
N GLU A 97 -7.49 -0.64 -11.44
CA GLU A 97 -7.12 -1.97 -11.95
C GLU A 97 -5.62 -2.19 -11.76
N ALA A 98 -5.21 -3.44 -11.57
CA ALA A 98 -3.83 -3.80 -11.33
C ALA A 98 -3.29 -4.80 -12.35
N GLU A 99 -2.01 -4.64 -12.70
CA GLU A 99 -1.23 -5.58 -13.49
C GLU A 99 0.12 -5.83 -12.79
N THR A 100 0.58 -7.08 -12.82
CA THR A 100 1.84 -7.48 -12.20
C THR A 100 2.69 -8.30 -13.15
N THR A 101 3.97 -7.97 -13.25
CA THR A 101 4.99 -8.76 -13.94
C THR A 101 5.87 -9.45 -12.91
N ILE A 102 6.12 -10.76 -13.08
CA ILE A 102 7.11 -11.50 -12.29
C ILE A 102 8.49 -11.07 -12.75
N VAL A 103 9.24 -10.43 -11.88
CA VAL A 103 10.60 -9.96 -12.15
C VAL A 103 11.62 -11.07 -11.88
N GLY A 104 11.41 -11.81 -10.80
CA GLY A 104 12.33 -12.88 -10.43
C GLY A 104 11.70 -13.92 -9.53
N VAL A 105 12.28 -15.12 -9.58
CA VAL A 105 11.94 -16.27 -8.73
C VAL A 105 13.21 -16.84 -8.13
N ALA A 106 13.27 -16.94 -6.81
CA ALA A 106 14.42 -17.42 -6.06
C ALA A 106 13.97 -18.46 -5.01
N PRO A 107 14.03 -19.76 -5.30
CA PRO A 107 13.82 -20.80 -4.30
C PRO A 107 14.78 -20.62 -3.11
N SER A 108 14.31 -20.85 -1.89
CA SER A 108 15.15 -20.79 -0.71
C SER A 108 16.17 -21.93 -0.72
N THR A 109 17.40 -21.61 -0.32
CA THR A 109 18.46 -22.62 -0.15
C THR A 109 18.45 -23.24 1.25
N LYS A 110 17.77 -22.60 2.20
CA LYS A 110 17.68 -23.08 3.60
C LYS A 110 16.38 -23.84 3.86
N ASP A 111 15.31 -23.36 3.30
CA ASP A 111 13.94 -23.84 3.52
C ASP A 111 13.37 -24.34 2.19
N PRO A 112 13.44 -25.63 1.87
CA PRO A 112 13.06 -26.15 0.55
C PRO A 112 11.56 -26.03 0.25
N ASP A 113 10.75 -25.72 1.25
CA ASP A 113 9.30 -25.58 1.18
C ASP A 113 8.83 -24.19 0.71
N ARG A 114 9.75 -23.28 0.41
CA ARG A 114 9.41 -21.89 0.04
C ARG A 114 10.51 -21.19 -0.76
N GLY A 115 10.18 -20.00 -1.25
CA GLY A 115 11.13 -19.10 -1.91
C GLY A 115 10.60 -17.68 -1.97
N VAL A 116 11.31 -16.83 -2.68
CA VAL A 116 10.96 -15.42 -2.89
C VAL A 116 10.58 -15.19 -4.33
N VAL A 117 9.42 -14.57 -4.53
CA VAL A 117 8.99 -14.01 -5.82
C VAL A 117 9.15 -12.51 -5.78
N HIS A 118 9.89 -11.95 -6.73
CA HIS A 118 10.07 -10.53 -6.94
C HIS A 118 9.11 -10.08 -8.05
N VAL A 119 8.29 -9.11 -7.79
CA VAL A 119 7.25 -8.63 -8.70
C VAL A 119 7.35 -7.13 -8.92
N SER A 120 6.94 -6.69 -10.12
CA SER A 120 6.70 -5.28 -10.47
C SER A 120 5.22 -5.11 -10.76
N SER A 121 4.54 -4.25 -10.03
CA SER A 121 3.10 -4.02 -10.12
C SER A 121 2.79 -2.58 -10.49
N VAL A 122 1.73 -2.39 -11.27
CA VAL A 122 1.20 -1.09 -11.66
C VAL A 122 -0.30 -1.05 -11.43
N GLY A 123 -0.77 0.04 -10.80
CA GLY A 123 -2.19 0.38 -10.70
C GLY A 123 -2.53 1.49 -11.68
N ARG A 124 -3.68 1.34 -12.35
CA ARG A 124 -4.22 2.34 -13.28
C ARG A 124 -5.66 2.67 -12.93
N ASN A 125 -6.08 3.89 -13.24
CA ASN A 125 -7.48 4.24 -13.17
C ASN A 125 -8.20 3.90 -14.51
N GLN A 126 -9.51 4.10 -14.55
CA GLN A 126 -10.35 3.83 -15.72
C GLN A 126 -10.00 4.66 -16.97
N ARG A 127 -9.13 5.66 -16.86
CA ARG A 127 -8.59 6.46 -17.98
C ARG A 127 -7.24 5.94 -18.47
N GLY A 128 -6.74 4.85 -17.87
CA GLY A 128 -5.42 4.30 -18.18
C GLY A 128 -4.25 5.07 -17.54
N GLU A 129 -4.52 6.09 -16.74
CA GLU A 129 -3.49 6.84 -16.03
C GLU A 129 -2.87 5.99 -14.93
N VAL A 130 -1.54 5.97 -14.84
CA VAL A 130 -0.83 5.31 -13.75
C VAL A 130 -1.06 6.08 -12.46
N VAL A 131 -1.61 5.41 -11.46
CA VAL A 131 -1.87 5.97 -10.13
C VAL A 131 -0.82 5.52 -9.10
N ILE A 132 -0.24 4.34 -9.30
CA ILE A 132 0.83 3.79 -8.47
C ILE A 132 1.64 2.78 -9.27
N ALA A 133 2.96 2.74 -9.00
CA ALA A 133 3.85 1.69 -9.51
C ALA A 133 4.85 1.31 -8.42
N PHE A 134 5.08 0.02 -8.21
CA PHE A 134 5.99 -0.46 -7.17
C PHE A 134 6.54 -1.85 -7.48
N GLU A 135 7.66 -2.17 -6.87
CA GLU A 135 8.13 -3.55 -6.78
C GLU A 135 7.93 -4.07 -5.35
N ARG A 136 7.78 -5.39 -5.22
CA ARG A 136 7.77 -6.05 -3.91
C ARG A 136 8.39 -7.43 -3.97
N LYS A 137 8.92 -7.89 -2.83
CA LYS A 137 9.39 -9.25 -2.65
C LYS A 137 8.45 -9.98 -1.70
N VAL A 138 7.98 -11.13 -2.12
CA VAL A 138 7.01 -11.94 -1.39
C VAL A 138 7.59 -13.33 -1.15
N GLN A 139 7.55 -13.79 0.09
CA GLN A 139 7.92 -15.17 0.42
C GLN A 139 6.71 -16.07 0.25
N ILE A 140 6.82 -17.04 -0.65
CA ILE A 140 5.72 -17.90 -1.08
C ILE A 140 6.03 -19.38 -0.80
N TRP A 141 5.03 -20.11 -0.32
CA TRP A 141 5.12 -21.54 -0.08
C TRP A 141 5.14 -22.32 -1.41
N LYS A 142 5.83 -23.47 -1.40
CA LYS A 142 5.65 -24.53 -2.39
C LYS A 142 4.49 -25.43 -1.99
N ASN A 143 3.74 -25.88 -2.97
CA ASN A 143 2.72 -26.91 -2.79
C ASN A 143 3.29 -28.32 -2.98
N ASP A 144 4.12 -28.49 -4.01
CA ASP A 144 4.84 -29.73 -4.26
C ASP A 144 6.34 -29.51 -4.09
N LEU A 145 6.91 -30.12 -3.04
CA LEU A 145 8.34 -29.98 -2.74
C LEU A 145 9.23 -30.57 -3.85
N ALA A 146 8.74 -31.53 -4.62
CA ALA A 146 9.47 -32.15 -5.73
C ALA A 146 9.37 -31.37 -7.04
N ALA A 147 8.37 -30.47 -7.16
CA ALA A 147 8.19 -29.69 -8.38
C ALA A 147 9.39 -28.76 -8.64
N PRO A 148 9.87 -28.67 -9.89
CA PRO A 148 10.92 -27.72 -10.24
C PRO A 148 10.37 -26.28 -10.15
N CYS A 149 11.22 -25.35 -9.68
CA CYS A 149 10.94 -23.92 -9.76
C CYS A 149 11.84 -23.30 -10.82
N GLU A 150 11.27 -22.46 -11.67
CA GLU A 150 12.03 -21.73 -12.67
C GLU A 150 12.78 -20.57 -12.00
N LYS A 151 13.99 -20.86 -11.49
CA LYS A 151 14.86 -19.86 -10.89
C LYS A 151 15.39 -18.90 -11.95
N GLY A 152 15.26 -17.61 -11.70
CA GLY A 152 15.80 -16.58 -12.58
C GLY A 152 15.35 -15.18 -12.22
N GLU A 153 15.88 -14.21 -12.93
CA GLU A 153 15.49 -12.80 -12.87
C GLU A 153 15.50 -12.24 -14.30
N LEU A 154 14.60 -11.32 -14.59
CA LEU A 154 14.58 -10.60 -15.88
C LEU A 154 15.84 -9.77 -16.03
N GLU A 155 16.51 -9.86 -17.19
CA GLU A 155 17.64 -8.98 -17.54
C GLU A 155 17.23 -7.51 -17.53
N LYS A 156 16.02 -7.23 -17.98
CA LYS A 156 15.46 -5.87 -18.01
C LYS A 156 14.08 -5.84 -17.35
N LYS A 157 13.99 -5.13 -16.24
CA LYS A 157 12.73 -4.91 -15.53
C LYS A 157 11.80 -4.01 -16.33
N PRO A 158 10.46 -4.15 -16.13
CA PRO A 158 9.49 -3.20 -16.70
C PRO A 158 9.82 -1.77 -16.29
N GLN A 159 9.86 -0.88 -17.27
CA GLN A 159 10.01 0.55 -17.03
C GLN A 159 8.61 1.17 -17.02
N ILE A 160 8.10 1.50 -15.83
CA ILE A 160 6.78 2.10 -15.66
C ILE A 160 6.97 3.59 -15.41
N GLU A 161 6.52 4.40 -16.35
CA GLU A 161 6.46 5.85 -16.14
C GLU A 161 5.34 6.16 -15.14
N CYS A 162 5.69 6.80 -14.03
CA CYS A 162 4.77 7.18 -12.96
C CYS A 162 5.12 8.60 -12.53
N THR A 163 4.39 9.56 -13.06
CA THR A 163 4.61 10.99 -12.82
C THR A 163 3.56 11.51 -11.86
N PRO A 164 3.95 12.16 -10.75
CA PRO A 164 3.00 12.74 -9.80
C PRO A 164 2.09 13.78 -10.45
N GLY A 165 0.78 13.60 -10.26
CA GLY A 165 -0.23 14.51 -10.79
C GLY A 165 -0.49 15.70 -9.84
N ILE A 166 0.54 16.47 -9.53
CA ILE A 166 0.43 17.66 -8.67
C ILE A 166 -0.07 18.83 -9.51
N PRO A 167 -1.19 19.49 -9.12
CA PRO A 167 -1.66 20.68 -9.81
C PRO A 167 -0.61 21.79 -9.84
N ALA A 168 -0.54 22.53 -10.94
CA ALA A 168 0.36 23.68 -11.04
C ALA A 168 -0.03 24.76 -10.01
N TYR A 169 0.99 25.38 -9.43
CA TYR A 169 0.79 26.51 -8.54
C TYR A 169 0.16 27.69 -9.30
N ASP A 170 -0.97 28.17 -8.80
CA ASP A 170 -1.73 29.28 -9.39
C ASP A 170 -1.64 30.51 -8.48
N ARG A 171 -0.90 31.54 -8.91
CA ARG A 171 -0.71 32.79 -8.15
C ARG A 171 -2.01 33.58 -7.91
N GLY A 172 -3.08 33.29 -8.66
CA GLY A 172 -4.38 33.91 -8.51
C GLY A 172 -5.21 33.36 -7.34
N ARG A 173 -4.77 32.29 -6.70
CA ARG A 173 -5.48 31.64 -5.60
C ARG A 173 -5.01 32.17 -4.23
N ASP A 174 -5.96 32.38 -3.35
CA ASP A 174 -5.67 32.78 -1.94
C ASP A 174 -5.48 31.52 -1.07
N TYR A 175 -4.32 30.90 -1.17
CA TYR A 175 -3.95 29.73 -0.37
C TYR A 175 -3.92 30.03 1.14
N LYS A 176 -3.68 31.31 1.52
CA LYS A 176 -3.63 31.72 2.92
C LYS A 176 -4.98 31.64 3.63
N SER A 177 -6.07 31.78 2.88
CA SER A 177 -7.42 31.74 3.45
C SER A 177 -7.75 30.47 4.22
N LYS A 178 -7.11 29.35 3.88
CA LYS A 178 -7.31 28.04 4.50
C LYS A 178 -6.05 27.44 5.15
N SER A 179 -4.98 28.21 5.28
CA SER A 179 -3.72 27.74 5.90
C SER A 179 -3.88 27.26 7.36
N HIS A 180 -4.91 27.76 8.05
CA HIS A 180 -5.23 27.33 9.41
C HIS A 180 -5.77 25.91 9.53
N LEU A 181 -6.07 25.25 8.41
CA LEU A 181 -6.56 23.85 8.36
C LEU A 181 -5.44 22.81 8.38
N ALA A 182 -4.21 23.21 8.09
CA ALA A 182 -3.01 22.39 8.16
C ALA A 182 -2.08 22.85 9.27
N ASN A 183 -1.13 22.02 9.66
CA ASN A 183 -0.12 22.42 10.65
C ASN A 183 0.75 23.56 10.09
N ARG A 184 1.22 24.45 10.98
CA ARG A 184 1.96 25.66 10.59
C ARG A 184 3.43 25.38 10.25
N ASP A 185 4.00 24.32 10.79
CA ASP A 185 5.43 24.05 10.80
C ASP A 185 5.77 22.80 9.93
N THR A 186 5.06 22.61 8.80
CA THR A 186 5.26 21.49 7.89
C THR A 186 5.35 21.92 6.42
N PHE A 187 5.85 23.14 6.18
CA PHE A 187 6.25 23.61 4.86
C PHE A 187 7.67 23.15 4.55
N PHE A 188 8.05 23.16 3.28
CA PHE A 188 9.36 22.70 2.85
C PHE A 188 10.52 23.40 3.57
N GLU A 189 10.38 24.70 3.83
CA GLU A 189 11.37 25.54 4.51
C GLU A 189 11.52 25.26 6.01
N ASP A 190 10.59 24.52 6.60
CA ASP A 190 10.62 24.18 8.04
C ASP A 190 11.52 22.95 8.32
N PHE A 191 11.91 22.22 7.26
CA PHE A 191 12.68 20.99 7.40
C PHE A 191 14.17 21.21 7.13
N ASN A 192 15.04 20.65 7.98
CA ASN A 192 16.48 20.63 7.78
C ASN A 192 16.99 19.19 7.66
N ALA A 193 18.03 18.99 6.88
CA ALA A 193 18.68 17.68 6.79
C ALA A 193 19.24 17.26 8.16
N GLY A 194 18.82 16.11 8.64
CA GLY A 194 19.21 15.58 9.96
C GLY A 194 18.20 15.84 11.09
N ASP A 195 17.10 16.55 10.82
CA ASP A 195 16.01 16.68 11.81
C ASP A 195 15.44 15.31 12.15
N VAL A 196 15.08 15.14 13.42
CA VAL A 196 14.46 13.92 13.97
C VAL A 196 13.12 14.30 14.60
N TYR A 197 12.06 13.65 14.17
CA TYR A 197 10.71 13.87 14.67
C TYR A 197 10.24 12.66 15.48
N GLU A 198 9.95 12.86 16.75
CA GLU A 198 9.32 11.88 17.62
C GLU A 198 7.81 12.04 17.56
N HIS A 199 7.12 11.07 16.96
CA HIS A 199 5.66 11.11 16.83
C HIS A 199 5.02 10.64 18.14
N SER A 200 4.30 11.54 18.81
CA SER A 200 3.70 11.29 20.13
C SER A 200 2.34 10.60 20.08
N ARG A 201 1.77 10.44 18.89
CA ARG A 201 0.47 9.79 18.72
C ARG A 201 0.62 8.30 18.55
N GLY A 202 -0.40 7.56 18.97
CA GLY A 202 -0.49 6.13 18.74
C GLY A 202 -1.94 5.72 18.54
N ARG A 203 -2.16 4.53 17.98
CA ARG A 203 -3.48 3.96 17.81
C ARG A 203 -3.51 2.49 18.20
N LEU A 204 -4.51 2.13 18.99
CA LEU A 204 -4.85 0.74 19.26
C LEU A 204 -5.37 0.10 17.96
N VAL A 205 -4.76 -0.98 17.57
CA VAL A 205 -5.23 -1.82 16.47
C VAL A 205 -6.32 -2.74 16.99
N THR A 206 -7.47 -2.73 16.35
CA THR A 206 -8.66 -3.52 16.74
C THR A 206 -9.02 -4.50 15.65
N GLU A 207 -10.02 -5.35 15.90
CA GLU A 207 -10.58 -6.24 14.89
C GLU A 207 -11.25 -5.49 13.72
N GLU A 208 -11.65 -4.24 13.91
CA GLU A 208 -12.13 -3.38 12.83
C GLU A 208 -11.05 -3.13 11.75
N HIS A 209 -9.77 -3.07 12.15
CA HIS A 209 -8.65 -2.99 11.21
C HIS A 209 -8.50 -4.28 10.39
N ILE A 210 -8.81 -5.43 11.00
CA ILE A 210 -8.88 -6.72 10.29
C ILE A 210 -10.06 -6.70 9.32
N ALA A 211 -11.23 -6.25 9.73
CA ALA A 211 -12.42 -6.15 8.88
C ALA A 211 -12.23 -5.21 7.69
N LEU A 212 -11.46 -4.13 7.87
CA LEU A 212 -11.10 -3.21 6.78
C LEU A 212 -10.36 -3.92 5.64
N THR A 213 -9.61 -4.97 5.94
CA THR A 213 -8.93 -5.80 4.92
C THR A 213 -9.91 -6.37 3.90
N GLY A 214 -11.08 -6.83 4.34
CA GLY A 214 -12.16 -7.29 3.46
C GLY A 214 -12.76 -6.19 2.59
N GLN A 215 -12.85 -4.97 3.12
CA GLN A 215 -13.33 -3.82 2.33
C GLN A 215 -12.36 -3.43 1.20
N LEU A 216 -11.08 -3.80 1.34
CA LEU A 216 -10.05 -3.61 0.32
C LEU A 216 -10.05 -4.74 -0.74
N ASP A 217 -10.93 -5.74 -0.62
CA ASP A 217 -10.96 -6.95 -1.44
C ASP A 217 -9.68 -7.80 -1.34
N ASN A 218 -8.99 -7.73 -0.20
CA ASN A 218 -7.85 -8.60 0.08
C ASN A 218 -8.35 -9.99 0.47
N THR A 219 -8.04 -10.99 -0.34
CA THR A 219 -8.55 -12.37 -0.19
C THR A 219 -7.73 -13.23 0.74
N SER A 220 -6.54 -12.77 1.16
CA SER A 220 -5.60 -13.60 1.92
C SER A 220 -6.21 -14.11 3.24
N GLN A 221 -6.29 -15.43 3.34
CA GLN A 221 -6.97 -16.13 4.43
C GLN A 221 -6.31 -15.88 5.80
N VAL A 222 -5.04 -15.54 5.85
CA VAL A 222 -4.32 -15.25 7.10
C VAL A 222 -4.83 -14.00 7.81
N HIS A 223 -5.60 -13.17 7.10
CA HIS A 223 -6.18 -11.94 7.64
C HIS A 223 -7.66 -12.07 8.04
N CYS A 224 -8.33 -13.15 7.67
CA CYS A 224 -9.79 -13.24 7.85
C CYS A 224 -10.31 -14.61 8.28
N ASN A 225 -9.50 -15.69 8.24
CA ASN A 225 -9.96 -17.05 8.48
C ASN A 225 -9.24 -17.71 9.65
N GLN A 226 -9.72 -17.44 10.88
CA GLN A 226 -9.16 -18.05 12.09
C GLN A 226 -9.30 -19.57 12.08
N PHE A 227 -10.38 -20.11 11.52
CA PHE A 227 -10.58 -21.56 11.42
C PHE A 227 -9.43 -22.24 10.64
N LEU A 228 -8.99 -21.64 9.54
CA LEU A 228 -7.85 -22.16 8.78
C LEU A 228 -6.54 -22.14 9.61
N ILE A 229 -6.33 -21.09 10.38
CA ILE A 229 -5.16 -20.95 11.25
C ILE A 229 -5.16 -22.01 12.35
N ASP A 230 -6.31 -22.25 12.97
CA ASP A 230 -6.49 -23.22 14.05
C ASP A 230 -6.20 -24.67 13.61
N GLN A 231 -6.33 -24.97 12.32
CA GLN A 231 -6.00 -26.30 11.78
C GLN A 231 -4.48 -26.57 11.77
N ASN A 232 -3.64 -25.51 11.63
CA ASN A 232 -2.18 -25.64 11.56
C ASN A 232 -1.52 -24.37 12.16
N PRO A 233 -1.67 -24.09 13.44
CA PRO A 233 -1.23 -22.81 14.04
C PRO A 233 0.27 -22.56 13.93
N GLU A 234 1.07 -23.63 13.87
CA GLU A 234 2.53 -23.54 13.72
C GLU A 234 2.98 -23.06 12.33
N LYS A 235 2.11 -23.20 11.32
CA LYS A 235 2.37 -22.72 9.95
C LYS A 235 2.20 -21.20 9.84
N TYR A 236 1.37 -20.62 10.72
CA TYR A 236 0.98 -19.22 10.63
C TYR A 236 1.63 -18.40 11.75
N ILE A 237 2.08 -17.18 11.42
CA ILE A 237 2.77 -16.29 12.35
C ILE A 237 1.85 -15.96 13.53
N GLY A 238 2.27 -16.32 14.75
CA GLY A 238 1.51 -16.05 15.98
C GLY A 238 0.29 -16.95 16.22
N GLY A 239 -0.05 -17.89 15.32
CA GLY A 239 -1.19 -18.81 15.47
C GLY A 239 -2.56 -18.14 15.57
N ARG A 240 -2.70 -16.92 15.07
CA ARG A 240 -3.94 -16.12 15.06
C ARG A 240 -3.98 -15.19 13.88
N LEU A 241 -5.14 -14.55 13.63
CA LEU A 241 -5.28 -13.57 12.56
C LEU A 241 -4.23 -12.46 12.68
N ILE A 242 -3.46 -12.27 11.64
CA ILE A 242 -2.51 -11.17 11.53
C ILE A 242 -3.18 -10.00 10.81
N VAL A 243 -2.95 -8.77 11.28
CA VAL A 243 -3.41 -7.57 10.58
C VAL A 243 -2.67 -7.44 9.25
N TYR A 244 -3.40 -7.17 8.18
CA TYR A 244 -2.80 -6.96 6.86
C TYR A 244 -1.77 -5.84 6.90
N GLY A 245 -0.54 -6.11 6.48
CA GLY A 245 0.60 -5.21 6.65
C GLY A 245 0.44 -3.82 6.04
N GLY A 246 -0.42 -3.65 5.04
CA GLY A 246 -0.77 -2.34 4.51
C GLY A 246 -1.50 -1.44 5.50
N ILE A 247 -2.21 -2.00 6.49
CA ILE A 247 -2.92 -1.23 7.52
C ILE A 247 -1.92 -0.55 8.49
N PRO A 248 -1.02 -1.29 9.20
CA PRO A 248 -0.04 -0.65 10.07
C PRO A 248 0.94 0.27 9.33
N PHE A 249 1.30 -0.06 8.08
CA PHE A 249 2.09 0.86 7.25
C PHE A 249 1.37 2.21 7.11
N ASN A 250 0.08 2.18 6.81
CA ASN A 250 -0.71 3.41 6.65
C ASN A 250 -0.97 4.13 7.99
N LEU A 251 -1.08 3.40 9.11
CA LEU A 251 -1.13 4.02 10.44
C LEU A 251 0.16 4.80 10.72
N CYS A 252 1.33 4.26 10.39
CA CYS A 252 2.60 5.00 10.55
C CYS A 252 2.60 6.29 9.74
N LEU A 253 2.12 6.27 8.47
CA LEU A 253 1.99 7.47 7.65
C LEU A 253 1.01 8.48 8.28
N GLY A 254 -0.14 8.03 8.76
CA GLY A 254 -1.13 8.91 9.38
C GLY A 254 -0.67 9.51 10.72
N ILE A 255 0.04 8.71 11.53
CA ILE A 255 0.60 9.16 12.81
C ILE A 255 1.68 10.24 12.59
N SER A 256 2.52 10.07 11.57
CA SER A 256 3.57 11.04 11.22
C SER A 256 3.04 12.29 10.48
N CYS A 257 1.89 12.20 9.87
CA CYS A 257 1.34 13.25 9.00
C CYS A 257 1.27 14.63 9.63
N PRO A 258 0.81 14.82 10.90
CA PRO A 258 0.77 16.14 11.53
C PRO A 258 2.13 16.81 11.66
N ASP A 259 3.19 16.02 11.78
CA ASP A 259 4.53 16.51 12.05
C ASP A 259 5.32 16.77 10.76
N ILE A 260 5.02 16.04 9.67
CA ILE A 260 5.83 16.10 8.44
C ILE A 260 5.01 16.15 7.13
N GLY A 261 3.69 15.91 7.15
CA GLY A 261 2.91 15.66 5.93
C GLY A 261 1.70 16.56 5.67
N ASP A 262 1.27 17.37 6.65
CA ASP A 262 0.01 18.13 6.55
C ASP A 262 -0.05 19.10 5.37
N ASN A 263 1.07 19.71 5.01
CA ASN A 263 1.19 20.64 3.88
C ASN A 263 1.75 19.99 2.60
N SER A 264 1.98 18.66 2.60
CA SER A 264 2.44 17.98 1.40
C SER A 264 1.31 17.90 0.35
N PRO A 265 1.55 18.35 -0.89
CA PRO A 265 0.55 18.27 -1.95
C PRO A 265 0.40 16.87 -2.52
N ALA A 266 1.39 16.02 -2.36
CA ALA A 266 1.39 14.62 -2.78
C ALA A 266 2.60 13.88 -2.20
N ASP A 267 2.44 12.58 -1.99
CA ASP A 267 3.58 11.67 -1.84
C ASP A 267 4.11 11.32 -3.23
N ILE A 268 5.42 11.33 -3.38
CA ILE A 268 6.08 11.09 -4.67
C ILE A 268 6.62 9.68 -4.75
N VAL A 269 7.41 9.27 -3.75
CA VAL A 269 8.03 7.95 -3.71
C VAL A 269 8.34 7.50 -2.28
N TYR A 270 8.07 6.22 -2.02
CA TYR A 270 8.63 5.49 -0.89
C TYR A 270 9.72 4.56 -1.43
N THR A 271 10.97 4.89 -1.17
CA THR A 271 12.13 4.17 -1.72
C THR A 271 12.20 2.73 -1.27
N THR A 272 11.92 2.49 0.02
CA THR A 272 11.84 1.15 0.60
C THR A 272 10.89 1.13 1.79
N GLY A 273 10.21 0.01 1.97
CA GLY A 273 9.37 -0.26 3.13
C GLY A 273 9.44 -1.73 3.50
N ARG A 274 9.66 -2.03 4.78
CA ARG A 274 9.77 -3.40 5.28
C ARG A 274 8.89 -3.62 6.49
N HIS A 275 8.27 -4.79 6.56
CA HIS A 275 7.61 -5.26 7.76
C HIS A 275 8.65 -5.93 8.67
N VAL A 276 8.88 -5.34 9.82
CA VAL A 276 9.88 -5.84 10.79
C VAL A 276 9.30 -6.82 11.81
N GLY A 277 7.98 -6.86 11.94
CA GLY A 277 7.25 -7.77 12.81
C GLY A 277 5.76 -7.85 12.47
N PRO A 278 5.05 -8.86 12.95
CA PRO A 278 3.61 -8.96 12.82
C PRO A 278 2.91 -7.96 13.75
N ILE A 279 1.73 -7.50 13.34
CA ILE A 279 0.81 -6.70 14.15
C ILE A 279 -0.49 -7.49 14.30
N PHE A 280 -1.04 -7.48 15.51
CA PHE A 280 -2.27 -8.18 15.87
C PHE A 280 -3.30 -7.21 16.46
N ALA A 281 -4.57 -7.59 16.48
CA ALA A 281 -5.55 -6.88 17.28
C ALA A 281 -5.14 -6.89 18.76
N GLY A 282 -5.17 -5.72 19.39
CA GLY A 282 -4.68 -5.48 20.76
C GLY A 282 -3.31 -4.80 20.81
N ASP A 283 -2.55 -4.76 19.72
CA ASP A 283 -1.29 -3.99 19.67
C ASP A 283 -1.56 -2.49 19.51
N THR A 284 -0.59 -1.67 19.87
CA THR A 284 -0.61 -0.21 19.62
C THR A 284 0.56 0.15 18.69
N VAL A 285 0.23 0.88 17.64
CA VAL A 285 1.20 1.46 16.70
C VAL A 285 1.42 2.91 17.07
#